data_3f5b0b6836de598c8946091cd928bb6d
#
_entry.id   3f5b0b6836de598c8946091cd928bb6d
#
_cell.length_a   1.000
_cell.length_b   1.000
_cell.length_c   1.000
_cell.angle_alpha   90.00
_cell.angle_beta   90.00
_cell.angle_gamma   90.00
#
_symmetry.space_group_name_H-M   'P 1'
#
loop_
_entity.id
_entity.type
_entity.pdbx_description
1 polymer ?
#
loop_
_entity_poly.entity_id
_entity_poly.type
_entity_poly.pdbx_seq_one_letter_code
_entity_poly.pdbx_strand_id
1 'polypeptide(L)'
;MSLIKVLPYQEGLEQMARLAIRRSLIPVFGAGFTAGCPSACGVVPDANDALSSMRDMVCESSTCPFTYQDLSEMNFFEISDLFFEYTSAEKRAEYFEKCYTDVHLYPHQIKFLMDINWPYAYTINVDDGIEKNSDFNVILPYHKFRRPKTSKKLLYKLHGDASYESKYLDDQNNIVFSQKQYMQAITDESNTDIYDSLLSDYSQQNLVFIGCSLQAEQDLQFIYEKSKAFKSDTYRIVLRKSEPS
;
A
#
# COMPACT_ATOMS: atom_id res chain seq x y z
N MET A 1 -10.16 -24.11 10.73
CA MET A 1 -11.00 -23.32 9.82
C MET A 1 -11.18 -21.96 10.44
N SER A 2 -10.64 -20.88 9.82
CA SER A 2 -10.96 -19.53 10.26
C SER A 2 -12.40 -19.24 9.83
N LEU A 3 -13.27 -18.93 10.79
CA LEU A 3 -14.67 -18.59 10.49
C LEU A 3 -14.70 -17.14 9.98
N ILE A 4 -15.07 -16.96 8.71
CA ILE A 4 -15.44 -15.63 8.21
C ILE A 4 -16.79 -15.29 8.83
N LYS A 5 -16.82 -14.23 9.64
CA LYS A 5 -18.04 -13.70 10.22
C LYS A 5 -18.40 -12.40 9.52
N VAL A 6 -19.56 -12.37 8.87
CA VAL A 6 -20.13 -11.15 8.30
C VAL A 6 -20.97 -10.48 9.39
N LEU A 7 -20.68 -9.22 9.68
CA LEU A 7 -21.40 -8.42 10.67
C LEU A 7 -22.22 -7.32 9.98
N PRO A 8 -23.38 -6.96 10.53
CA PRO A 8 -24.04 -5.71 10.17
C PRO A 8 -23.07 -4.53 10.36
N TYR A 9 -23.16 -3.56 9.48
CA TYR A 9 -22.22 -2.42 9.45
C TYR A 9 -22.06 -1.73 10.81
N GLN A 10 -23.15 -1.45 11.49
CA GLN A 10 -23.11 -0.79 12.79
C GLN A 10 -22.42 -1.63 13.87
N GLU A 11 -22.69 -2.94 13.92
CA GLU A 11 -22.04 -3.85 14.86
C GLU A 11 -20.52 -3.95 14.57
N GLY A 12 -20.15 -3.98 13.29
CA GLY A 12 -18.74 -3.97 12.89
C GLY A 12 -18.02 -2.70 13.32
N LEU A 13 -18.63 -1.52 13.14
CA LEU A 13 -18.09 -0.24 13.61
C LEU A 13 -17.91 -0.19 15.12
N GLU A 14 -18.90 -0.66 15.88
CA GLU A 14 -18.80 -0.70 17.35
C GLU A 14 -17.66 -1.62 17.82
N GLN A 15 -17.48 -2.77 17.17
CA GLN A 15 -16.36 -3.66 17.47
C GLN A 15 -15.02 -3.00 17.17
N MET A 16 -14.88 -2.37 16.00
CA MET A 16 -13.68 -1.60 15.63
C MET A 16 -13.39 -0.48 16.64
N ALA A 17 -14.40 0.30 17.02
CA ALA A 17 -14.26 1.38 17.99
C ALA A 17 -13.74 0.87 19.34
N ARG A 18 -14.27 -0.24 19.85
CA ARG A 18 -13.79 -0.87 21.10
C ARG A 18 -12.32 -1.27 21.04
N LEU A 19 -11.89 -1.86 19.89
CA LEU A 19 -10.50 -2.26 19.68
C LEU A 19 -9.58 -1.03 19.54
N ALA A 20 -10.03 0.01 18.84
CA ALA A 20 -9.28 1.26 18.66
C ALA A 20 -9.10 2.00 20.00
N ILE A 21 -10.14 2.12 20.83
CA ILE A 21 -10.05 2.72 22.17
C ILE A 21 -9.03 1.96 23.04
N ARG A 22 -8.96 0.65 22.93
CA ARG A 22 -7.99 -0.19 23.65
C ARG A 22 -6.58 -0.15 23.05
N ARG A 23 -6.36 0.58 21.95
CA ARG A 23 -5.10 0.60 21.18
C ARG A 23 -4.66 -0.79 20.73
N SER A 24 -5.60 -1.67 20.47
CA SER A 24 -5.35 -3.05 20.02
C SER A 24 -5.80 -3.29 18.58
N LEU A 25 -5.98 -2.21 17.80
CA LEU A 25 -6.31 -2.24 16.39
C LEU A 25 -5.22 -1.53 15.59
N ILE A 26 -4.67 -2.20 14.60
CA ILE A 26 -3.61 -1.68 13.72
C ILE A 26 -4.20 -1.54 12.31
N PRO A 27 -4.17 -0.35 11.72
CA PRO A 27 -4.63 -0.15 10.35
C PRO A 27 -3.57 -0.58 9.34
N VAL A 28 -4.05 -1.17 8.25
CA VAL A 28 -3.29 -1.44 7.02
C VAL A 28 -3.98 -0.67 5.91
N PHE A 29 -3.35 0.38 5.41
CA PHE A 29 -3.90 1.23 4.36
C PHE A 29 -3.47 0.73 2.98
N GLY A 30 -4.41 0.70 2.04
CA GLY A 30 -4.18 0.41 0.64
C GLY A 30 -4.59 1.56 -0.27
N ALA A 31 -4.37 1.39 -1.57
CA ALA A 31 -4.55 2.42 -2.59
C ALA A 31 -5.91 3.13 -2.56
N GLY A 32 -6.98 2.43 -2.22
CA GLY A 32 -8.31 3.02 -2.08
C GLY A 32 -8.46 4.02 -0.93
N PHE A 33 -7.45 4.17 -0.05
CA PHE A 33 -7.48 5.21 0.98
C PHE A 33 -7.11 6.59 0.43
N THR A 34 -6.21 6.66 -0.54
CA THR A 34 -5.69 7.92 -1.11
C THR A 34 -6.14 8.16 -2.55
N ALA A 35 -6.68 7.13 -3.24
CA ALA A 35 -7.18 7.27 -4.61
C ALA A 35 -8.17 8.44 -4.76
N GLY A 36 -7.96 9.26 -5.79
CA GLY A 36 -8.76 10.46 -6.05
C GLY A 36 -8.42 11.67 -5.18
N CYS A 37 -7.51 11.57 -4.20
CA CYS A 37 -7.02 12.71 -3.45
C CYS A 37 -6.16 13.61 -4.36
N PRO A 38 -6.20 14.95 -4.18
CA PRO A 38 -5.32 15.85 -4.91
C PRO A 38 -3.84 15.53 -4.67
N SER A 39 -3.03 15.61 -5.73
CA SER A 39 -1.57 15.41 -5.72
C SER A 39 -0.86 16.59 -6.40
N ALA A 40 0.46 16.54 -6.54
CA ALA A 40 1.28 17.64 -7.08
C ALA A 40 0.77 18.20 -8.41
N CYS A 41 0.28 17.35 -9.32
CA CYS A 41 -0.19 17.77 -10.64
C CYS A 41 -1.47 17.06 -11.07
N GLY A 42 -2.36 16.74 -10.13
CA GLY A 42 -3.63 16.08 -10.48
C GLY A 42 -4.26 15.40 -9.29
N VAL A 43 -4.51 14.12 -9.41
CA VAL A 43 -5.05 13.26 -8.35
C VAL A 43 -4.26 11.96 -8.28
N VAL A 44 -4.24 11.34 -7.10
CA VAL A 44 -3.71 9.98 -6.93
C VAL A 44 -4.56 9.03 -7.77
N PRO A 45 -3.98 8.30 -8.74
CA PRO A 45 -4.74 7.42 -9.61
C PRO A 45 -5.27 6.19 -8.84
N ASP A 46 -6.40 5.68 -9.26
CA ASP A 46 -6.79 4.33 -8.89
C ASP A 46 -6.01 3.28 -9.72
N ALA A 47 -6.25 2.00 -9.45
CA ALA A 47 -5.52 0.92 -10.14
C ALA A 47 -5.76 0.91 -11.65
N ASN A 48 -6.94 1.29 -12.13
CA ASN A 48 -7.27 1.33 -13.56
C ASN A 48 -6.64 2.55 -14.24
N ASP A 49 -6.66 3.70 -13.58
CA ASP A 49 -6.03 4.92 -14.06
C ASP A 49 -4.52 4.76 -14.12
N ALA A 50 -3.92 4.15 -13.10
CA ALA A 50 -2.49 3.82 -13.08
C ALA A 50 -2.11 2.85 -14.20
N LEU A 51 -2.91 1.78 -14.39
CA LEU A 51 -2.72 0.82 -15.48
C LEU A 51 -2.78 1.50 -16.85
N SER A 52 -3.77 2.36 -17.08
CA SER A 52 -3.92 3.10 -18.35
C SER A 52 -2.72 4.01 -18.60
N SER A 53 -2.31 4.79 -17.60
CA SER A 53 -1.18 5.71 -17.70
C SER A 53 0.15 4.98 -17.99
N MET A 54 0.41 3.88 -17.30
CA MET A 54 1.62 3.07 -17.55
C MET A 54 1.60 2.44 -18.95
N ARG A 55 0.45 1.92 -19.39
CA ARG A 55 0.27 1.37 -20.74
C ARG A 55 0.60 2.39 -21.82
N ASP A 56 0.09 3.60 -21.69
CA ASP A 56 0.34 4.68 -22.64
C ASP A 56 1.83 5.03 -22.71
N MET A 57 2.51 5.13 -21.56
CA MET A 57 3.95 5.39 -21.51
C MET A 57 4.80 4.25 -22.10
N VAL A 58 4.39 2.99 -21.90
CA VAL A 58 5.04 1.83 -22.52
C VAL A 58 4.86 1.86 -24.05
N CYS A 59 3.64 2.18 -24.50
CA CYS A 59 3.32 2.28 -25.94
C CYS A 59 4.11 3.39 -26.65
N GLU A 60 4.41 4.50 -25.96
CA GLU A 60 5.25 5.59 -26.49
C GLU A 60 6.73 5.24 -26.62
N SER A 61 7.18 4.15 -26.02
CA SER A 61 8.58 3.73 -26.06
C SER A 61 8.92 3.13 -27.41
N SER A 62 9.90 3.71 -28.10
CA SER A 62 10.38 3.20 -29.40
C SER A 62 11.07 1.82 -29.31
N THR A 63 11.42 1.37 -28.11
CA THR A 63 12.07 0.09 -27.85
C THR A 63 11.10 -1.01 -27.43
N CYS A 64 9.84 -0.67 -27.13
CA CYS A 64 8.82 -1.65 -26.78
C CYS A 64 8.43 -2.49 -28.00
N PRO A 65 8.52 -3.83 -27.94
CA PRO A 65 8.19 -4.69 -29.07
C PRO A 65 6.69 -4.97 -29.22
N PHE A 66 5.87 -4.58 -28.25
CA PHE A 66 4.43 -4.88 -28.18
C PHE A 66 3.61 -3.79 -28.86
N THR A 67 2.53 -4.20 -29.54
CA THR A 67 1.55 -3.28 -30.09
C THR A 67 0.58 -2.79 -28.98
N TYR A 68 -0.13 -1.71 -29.22
CA TYR A 68 -1.17 -1.24 -28.28
C TYR A 68 -2.23 -2.32 -28.00
N GLN A 69 -2.56 -3.14 -29.00
CA GLN A 69 -3.52 -4.23 -28.84
C GLN A 69 -2.97 -5.29 -27.89
N ASP A 70 -1.70 -5.70 -28.03
CA ASP A 70 -1.05 -6.65 -27.12
C ASP A 70 -1.08 -6.12 -25.68
N LEU A 71 -0.71 -4.85 -25.50
CA LEU A 71 -0.71 -4.20 -24.18
C LEU A 71 -2.12 -4.06 -23.57
N SER A 72 -3.17 -3.97 -24.40
CA SER A 72 -4.56 -3.84 -23.92
C SER A 72 -5.11 -5.09 -23.26
N GLU A 73 -4.53 -6.26 -23.56
CA GLU A 73 -4.92 -7.56 -23.00
C GLU A 73 -4.17 -7.90 -21.71
N MET A 74 -3.11 -7.13 -21.39
CA MET A 74 -2.24 -7.36 -20.23
C MET A 74 -2.85 -6.79 -18.94
N ASN A 75 -2.63 -7.51 -17.85
CA ASN A 75 -3.05 -7.09 -16.52
C ASN A 75 -2.09 -6.04 -15.90
N PHE A 76 -2.43 -5.55 -14.71
CA PHE A 76 -1.67 -4.52 -14.00
C PHE A 76 -0.20 -4.91 -13.78
N PHE A 77 0.08 -6.14 -13.40
CA PHE A 77 1.45 -6.58 -13.10
C PHE A 77 2.30 -6.71 -14.35
N GLU A 78 1.73 -7.24 -15.44
CA GLU A 78 2.41 -7.36 -16.73
C GLU A 78 2.77 -5.98 -17.27
N ILE A 79 1.84 -5.03 -17.26
CA ILE A 79 2.09 -3.65 -17.68
C ILE A 79 3.10 -2.95 -16.76
N SER A 80 3.05 -3.19 -15.45
CA SER A 80 4.02 -2.61 -14.52
C SER A 80 5.43 -3.12 -14.77
N ASP A 81 5.62 -4.41 -15.04
CA ASP A 81 6.94 -4.95 -15.39
C ASP A 81 7.48 -4.29 -16.67
N LEU A 82 6.64 -4.16 -17.71
CA LEU A 82 7.02 -3.48 -18.97
C LEU A 82 7.28 -1.98 -18.77
N PHE A 83 6.53 -1.32 -17.87
CA PHE A 83 6.75 0.08 -17.53
C PHE A 83 8.14 0.32 -16.94
N PHE A 84 8.60 -0.54 -16.04
CA PHE A 84 9.95 -0.46 -15.50
C PHE A 84 11.03 -0.83 -16.52
N GLU A 85 10.72 -1.69 -17.49
CA GLU A 85 11.66 -2.14 -18.52
C GLU A 85 11.80 -1.14 -19.68
N TYR A 86 10.68 -0.57 -20.18
CA TYR A 86 10.64 0.21 -21.41
C TYR A 86 10.46 1.72 -21.20
N THR A 87 10.18 2.19 -19.99
CA THR A 87 10.08 3.63 -19.71
C THR A 87 11.36 4.12 -19.05
N SER A 88 11.91 5.25 -19.53
CA SER A 88 13.15 5.80 -18.95
C SER A 88 12.98 6.21 -17.49
N ALA A 89 14.08 6.21 -16.73
CA ALA A 89 14.07 6.58 -15.32
C ALA A 89 13.50 7.99 -15.08
N GLU A 90 13.79 8.94 -15.98
CA GLU A 90 13.30 10.31 -15.90
C GLU A 90 11.77 10.37 -16.06
N LYS A 91 11.23 9.64 -17.07
CA LYS A 91 9.76 9.60 -17.27
C LYS A 91 9.05 8.91 -16.10
N ARG A 92 9.63 7.84 -15.54
CA ARG A 92 9.09 7.19 -14.33
C ARG A 92 9.11 8.14 -13.14
N ALA A 93 10.23 8.83 -12.92
CA ALA A 93 10.36 9.82 -11.86
C ALA A 93 9.32 10.93 -11.96
N GLU A 94 9.12 11.48 -13.16
CA GLU A 94 8.10 12.49 -13.43
C GLU A 94 6.68 11.95 -13.14
N TYR A 95 6.38 10.74 -13.55
CA TYR A 95 5.10 10.09 -13.27
C TYR A 95 4.85 9.93 -11.76
N PHE A 96 5.83 9.40 -11.04
CA PHE A 96 5.70 9.20 -9.60
C PHE A 96 5.62 10.52 -8.84
N GLU A 97 6.42 11.51 -9.20
CA GLU A 97 6.34 12.84 -8.62
C GLU A 97 4.97 13.47 -8.82
N LYS A 98 4.48 13.45 -10.06
CA LYS A 98 3.21 14.05 -10.43
C LYS A 98 2.02 13.42 -9.73
N CYS A 99 1.97 12.10 -9.68
CA CYS A 99 0.78 11.35 -9.26
C CYS A 99 0.76 10.99 -7.77
N TYR A 100 1.94 10.84 -7.14
CA TYR A 100 2.03 10.22 -5.81
C TYR A 100 2.76 11.09 -4.77
N THR A 101 3.11 12.33 -5.11
CA THR A 101 3.67 13.27 -4.14
C THR A 101 2.77 14.48 -3.96
N ASP A 102 3.01 15.20 -2.86
CA ASP A 102 2.20 16.35 -2.46
C ASP A 102 0.70 16.03 -2.31
N VAL A 103 0.41 14.85 -1.78
CA VAL A 103 -0.95 14.35 -1.65
C VAL A 103 -1.68 15.02 -0.49
N HIS A 104 -2.84 15.58 -0.78
CA HIS A 104 -3.70 16.26 0.17
C HIS A 104 -4.93 15.41 0.49
N LEU A 105 -4.97 14.85 1.68
CA LEU A 105 -6.11 14.06 2.14
C LEU A 105 -7.34 14.94 2.38
N TYR A 106 -8.52 14.36 2.20
CA TYR A 106 -9.76 15.04 2.56
C TYR A 106 -9.91 15.18 4.09
N PRO A 107 -10.64 16.20 4.58
CA PRO A 107 -10.76 16.47 6.02
C PRO A 107 -11.22 15.28 6.86
N HIS A 108 -12.09 14.42 6.32
CA HIS A 108 -12.57 13.23 7.03
C HIS A 108 -11.49 12.14 7.17
N GLN A 109 -10.58 12.01 6.18
CA GLN A 109 -9.45 11.09 6.24
C GLN A 109 -8.41 11.58 7.27
N ILE A 110 -8.11 12.89 7.24
CA ILE A 110 -7.20 13.51 8.24
C ILE A 110 -7.77 13.28 9.64
N LYS A 111 -9.05 13.56 9.84
CA LYS A 111 -9.72 13.33 11.12
C LYS A 111 -9.62 11.87 11.55
N PHE A 112 -9.84 10.93 10.64
CA PHE A 112 -9.71 9.50 10.92
C PHE A 112 -8.29 9.12 11.37
N LEU A 113 -7.25 9.70 10.75
CA LEU A 113 -5.85 9.44 11.13
C LEU A 113 -5.49 10.06 12.48
N MET A 114 -6.01 11.25 12.78
CA MET A 114 -5.60 12.05 13.93
C MET A 114 -6.42 11.80 15.19
N ASP A 115 -7.75 11.59 15.07
CA ASP A 115 -8.64 11.42 16.21
C ASP A 115 -8.51 10.03 16.87
N ILE A 116 -8.05 9.04 16.10
CA ILE A 116 -7.84 7.69 16.63
C ILE A 116 -6.39 7.55 17.10
N ASN A 117 -6.22 7.12 18.33
CA ASN A 117 -4.88 6.90 18.89
C ASN A 117 -4.30 5.56 18.42
N TRP A 118 -3.95 5.50 17.13
CA TRP A 118 -3.33 4.34 16.53
C TRP A 118 -1.98 4.03 17.20
N PRO A 119 -1.66 2.76 17.53
CA PRO A 119 -0.34 2.42 18.07
C PRO A 119 0.77 2.63 17.02
N TYR A 120 0.52 2.22 15.81
CA TYR A 120 1.29 2.39 14.57
C TYR A 120 0.39 1.97 13.39
N ALA A 121 0.88 2.08 12.17
CA ALA A 121 0.15 1.71 10.96
C ALA A 121 1.07 1.05 9.93
N TYR A 122 0.46 0.28 9.03
CA TYR A 122 1.07 -0.18 7.80
C TYR A 122 0.40 0.48 6.60
N THR A 123 1.16 0.64 5.53
CA THR A 123 0.60 1.02 4.23
C THR A 123 1.33 0.31 3.10
N ILE A 124 0.57 -0.06 2.08
CA ILE A 124 1.08 -0.52 0.78
C ILE A 124 1.11 0.62 -0.24
N ASN A 125 0.67 1.82 0.16
CA ASN A 125 0.69 2.99 -0.71
C ASN A 125 2.10 3.54 -0.84
N VAL A 126 2.48 3.89 -2.06
CA VAL A 126 3.75 4.56 -2.35
C VAL A 126 3.66 6.08 -2.21
N ASP A 127 2.45 6.65 -2.20
CA ASP A 127 2.21 8.10 -2.05
C ASP A 127 2.53 8.63 -0.64
N ASP A 128 2.70 9.95 -0.52
CA ASP A 128 3.03 10.65 0.72
C ASP A 128 1.80 11.17 1.51
N GLY A 129 0.61 10.73 1.13
CA GLY A 129 -0.64 11.27 1.65
C GLY A 129 -0.83 11.08 3.15
N ILE A 130 -0.47 9.92 3.71
CA ILE A 130 -0.68 9.63 5.13
C ILE A 130 0.28 10.43 5.99
N GLU A 131 1.58 10.32 5.76
CA GLU A 131 2.62 10.97 6.55
C GLU A 131 2.58 12.49 6.46
N LYS A 132 2.23 13.02 5.30
CA LYS A 132 2.15 14.46 5.07
C LYS A 132 0.98 15.13 5.79
N ASN A 133 -0.10 14.39 6.01
CA ASN A 133 -1.33 14.87 6.62
C ASN A 133 -1.55 14.35 8.05
N SER A 134 -0.52 13.79 8.69
CA SER A 134 -0.61 13.22 10.03
C SER A 134 0.70 13.37 10.82
N ASP A 135 0.74 12.82 12.04
CA ASP A 135 1.92 12.79 12.91
C ASP A 135 2.73 11.48 12.82
N PHE A 136 2.49 10.69 11.78
CA PHE A 136 3.23 9.45 11.56
C PHE A 136 4.67 9.70 11.08
N ASN A 137 5.60 8.88 11.57
CA ASN A 137 6.98 8.83 11.10
C ASN A 137 7.18 7.60 10.23
N VAL A 138 7.66 7.80 9.03
CA VAL A 138 7.83 6.77 8.01
C VAL A 138 8.99 5.84 8.33
N ILE A 139 8.77 4.55 8.17
CA ILE A 139 9.77 3.48 8.13
C ILE A 139 9.67 2.82 6.76
N LEU A 140 10.78 2.81 6.03
CA LEU A 140 10.87 2.24 4.68
C LEU A 140 11.59 0.89 4.69
N PRO A 141 11.32 -0.02 3.75
CA PRO A 141 11.88 -1.37 3.73
C PRO A 141 13.41 -1.39 3.72
N TYR A 142 14.02 -0.48 2.97
CA TYR A 142 15.49 -0.39 2.81
C TYR A 142 16.19 0.42 3.90
N HIS A 143 15.44 1.00 4.86
CA HIS A 143 16.03 1.60 6.05
C HIS A 143 16.29 0.51 7.08
N LYS A 144 17.51 0.47 7.66
CA LYS A 144 17.78 -0.42 8.79
C LYS A 144 16.72 -0.21 9.86
N PHE A 145 15.92 -1.24 10.06
CA PHE A 145 14.83 -1.22 11.02
C PHE A 145 15.40 -0.95 12.43
N ARG A 146 15.09 0.23 12.94
CA ARG A 146 15.27 0.54 14.36
C ARG A 146 13.90 0.93 14.87
N ARG A 147 13.32 0.15 15.77
CA ARG A 147 12.16 0.63 16.52
C ARG A 147 12.56 1.95 17.17
N PRO A 148 12.03 3.10 16.72
CA PRO A 148 12.37 4.37 17.34
C PRO A 148 11.97 4.31 18.82
N LYS A 149 12.84 4.71 19.71
CA LYS A 149 12.57 4.88 21.15
C LYS A 149 11.68 6.12 21.42
N THR A 150 10.98 6.61 20.40
CA THR A 150 10.21 7.85 20.48
C THR A 150 8.72 7.56 20.67
N SER A 151 8.01 8.48 21.33
CA SER A 151 6.56 8.49 21.48
C SER A 151 5.79 8.77 20.18
N LYS A 152 6.48 8.78 19.04
CA LYS A 152 5.90 9.09 17.74
C LYS A 152 5.25 7.85 17.14
N LYS A 153 4.10 8.03 16.50
CA LYS A 153 3.42 6.99 15.73
C LYS A 153 4.28 6.59 14.52
N LEU A 154 4.33 5.31 14.21
CA LEU A 154 5.10 4.78 13.08
C LEU A 154 4.18 4.39 11.94
N LEU A 155 4.58 4.74 10.71
CA LEU A 155 3.98 4.26 9.48
C LEU A 155 4.99 3.38 8.74
N TYR A 156 4.70 2.11 8.63
CA TYR A 156 5.49 1.16 7.88
C TYR A 156 5.02 1.14 6.43
N LYS A 157 5.82 1.70 5.51
CA LYS A 157 5.52 1.71 4.06
C LYS A 157 6.13 0.47 3.41
N LEU A 158 5.33 -0.57 3.24
CA LEU A 158 5.77 -1.87 2.72
C LEU A 158 6.30 -1.79 1.29
N HIS A 159 5.72 -0.92 0.48
CA HIS A 159 6.06 -0.75 -0.94
C HIS A 159 6.97 0.45 -1.21
N GLY A 160 7.63 0.98 -0.18
CA GLY A 160 8.53 2.12 -0.37
C GLY A 160 7.80 3.44 -0.55
N ASP A 161 8.45 4.39 -1.24
CA ASP A 161 7.99 5.78 -1.32
C ASP A 161 8.29 6.38 -2.70
N ALA A 162 7.25 6.93 -3.33
CA ALA A 162 7.34 7.55 -4.66
C ALA A 162 8.30 8.75 -4.71
N SER A 163 8.46 9.48 -3.59
CA SER A 163 9.39 10.60 -3.52
C SER A 163 10.85 10.18 -3.60
N TYR A 164 11.16 8.94 -3.25
CA TYR A 164 12.50 8.38 -3.43
C TYR A 164 12.73 7.98 -4.89
N GLU A 165 11.74 7.36 -5.53
CA GLU A 165 11.81 7.01 -6.95
C GLU A 165 11.98 8.26 -7.82
N SER A 166 11.32 9.37 -7.47
CA SER A 166 11.44 10.63 -8.20
C SER A 166 12.78 11.36 -7.98
N LYS A 167 13.46 11.15 -6.85
CA LYS A 167 14.72 11.84 -6.51
C LYS A 167 15.97 11.07 -6.90
N TYR A 168 15.91 9.76 -6.80
CA TYR A 168 17.04 8.85 -7.02
C TYR A 168 16.78 8.05 -8.29
N LEU A 169 17.31 8.56 -9.41
CA LEU A 169 17.21 7.97 -10.75
C LEU A 169 18.14 6.75 -10.91
N ASP A 170 18.47 6.09 -9.82
CA ASP A 170 19.27 4.88 -9.87
C ASP A 170 18.39 3.65 -10.09
N ASP A 171 18.99 2.56 -10.58
CA ASP A 171 18.31 1.29 -10.83
C ASP A 171 17.96 0.54 -9.54
N GLN A 172 18.05 1.18 -8.38
CA GLN A 172 17.65 0.60 -7.11
C GLN A 172 16.13 0.73 -6.97
N ASN A 173 15.45 -0.40 -6.83
CA ASN A 173 14.00 -0.45 -6.68
C ASN A 173 13.58 0.17 -5.34
N ASN A 174 13.28 1.46 -5.35
CA ASN A 174 12.84 2.19 -4.16
C ASN A 174 11.35 1.98 -3.88
N ILE A 175 10.63 1.34 -4.80
CA ILE A 175 9.20 1.03 -4.66
C ILE A 175 8.91 -0.41 -5.09
N VAL A 176 7.79 -0.94 -4.61
CA VAL A 176 7.23 -2.23 -5.00
C VAL A 176 5.95 -1.96 -5.76
N PHE A 177 5.99 -2.13 -7.08
CA PHE A 177 4.89 -1.82 -7.98
C PHE A 177 4.66 -2.89 -9.05
N SER A 178 5.73 -3.52 -9.53
CA SER A 178 5.69 -4.61 -10.51
C SER A 178 5.76 -5.99 -9.86
N GLN A 179 5.39 -7.04 -10.59
CA GLN A 179 5.45 -8.41 -10.10
C GLN A 179 6.87 -8.80 -9.68
N LYS A 180 7.86 -8.42 -10.49
CA LYS A 180 9.27 -8.68 -10.20
C LYS A 180 9.70 -8.03 -8.88
N GLN A 181 9.28 -6.78 -8.63
CA GLN A 181 9.57 -6.06 -7.40
C GLN A 181 8.87 -6.69 -6.18
N TYR A 182 7.63 -7.16 -6.32
CA TYR A 182 6.94 -7.92 -5.26
C TYR A 182 7.73 -9.18 -4.87
N MET A 183 8.17 -9.95 -5.85
CA MET A 183 8.96 -11.16 -5.58
C MET A 183 10.28 -10.83 -4.90
N GLN A 184 10.97 -9.76 -5.33
CA GLN A 184 12.20 -9.30 -4.70
C GLN A 184 11.96 -8.84 -3.25
N ALA A 185 10.93 -8.05 -3.00
CA ALA A 185 10.61 -7.53 -1.67
C ALA A 185 10.37 -8.65 -0.63
N ILE A 186 9.74 -9.76 -1.06
CA ILE A 186 9.46 -10.90 -0.18
C ILE A 186 10.70 -11.78 0.06
N THR A 187 11.65 -11.81 -0.89
CA THR A 187 12.81 -12.70 -0.86
C THR A 187 14.10 -12.03 -0.45
N ASP A 188 14.18 -10.70 -0.50
CA ASP A 188 15.36 -9.94 -0.13
C ASP A 188 15.51 -9.88 1.40
N GLU A 189 16.63 -10.44 1.92
CA GLU A 189 16.94 -10.44 3.35
C GLU A 189 17.02 -9.03 3.95
N SER A 190 17.32 -7.99 3.15
CA SER A 190 17.38 -6.61 3.63
C SER A 190 15.99 -6.01 3.94
N ASN A 191 14.93 -6.56 3.36
CA ASN A 191 13.56 -6.11 3.53
C ASN A 191 12.76 -6.96 4.52
N THR A 192 13.32 -8.07 5.02
CA THR A 192 12.61 -9.05 5.86
C THR A 192 12.07 -8.44 7.14
N ASP A 193 12.77 -7.51 7.75
CA ASP A 193 12.39 -6.94 9.06
C ASP A 193 10.99 -6.32 9.07
N ILE A 194 10.60 -5.62 8.01
CA ILE A 194 9.29 -4.96 7.93
C ILE A 194 8.17 -5.99 7.65
N TYR A 195 8.44 -6.96 6.78
CA TYR A 195 7.50 -8.03 6.46
C TYR A 195 7.35 -9.03 7.60
N ASP A 196 8.43 -9.34 8.32
CA ASP A 196 8.40 -10.18 9.52
C ASP A 196 7.61 -9.50 10.66
N SER A 197 7.73 -8.18 10.79
CA SER A 197 6.89 -7.40 11.71
C SER A 197 5.41 -7.53 11.35
N LEU A 198 5.05 -7.37 10.08
CA LEU A 198 3.66 -7.51 9.63
C LEU A 198 3.16 -8.96 9.81
N LEU A 199 3.98 -9.98 9.52
CA LEU A 199 3.64 -11.38 9.73
C LEU A 199 3.38 -11.68 11.22
N SER A 200 4.23 -11.15 12.11
CA SER A 200 4.06 -11.26 13.56
C SER A 200 2.74 -10.61 13.99
N ASP A 201 2.50 -9.39 13.55
CA ASP A 201 1.27 -8.64 13.88
C ASP A 201 0.03 -9.31 13.27
N TYR A 202 0.15 -9.84 12.07
CA TYR A 202 -0.92 -10.61 11.43
C TYR A 202 -1.34 -11.81 12.28
N SER A 203 -0.42 -12.38 13.03
CA SER A 203 -0.66 -13.53 13.90
C SER A 203 -1.11 -13.15 15.31
N GLN A 204 -0.75 -11.97 15.80
CA GLN A 204 -0.87 -11.61 17.22
C GLN A 204 -1.76 -10.39 17.50
N GLN A 205 -2.02 -9.54 16.50
CA GLN A 205 -2.75 -8.29 16.66
C GLN A 205 -4.07 -8.29 15.90
N ASN A 206 -4.95 -7.34 16.23
CA ASN A 206 -6.12 -7.09 15.40
C ASN A 206 -5.77 -6.11 14.28
N LEU A 207 -6.01 -6.51 13.04
CA LEU A 207 -5.74 -5.68 11.86
C LEU A 207 -7.04 -5.22 11.23
N VAL A 208 -7.07 -3.97 10.75
CA VAL A 208 -8.14 -3.46 9.89
C VAL A 208 -7.56 -3.01 8.55
N PHE A 209 -8.09 -3.57 7.47
CA PHE A 209 -7.71 -3.25 6.10
C PHE A 209 -8.63 -2.18 5.55
N ILE A 210 -8.05 -1.06 5.12
CA ILE A 210 -8.76 0.14 4.68
C ILE A 210 -8.25 0.52 3.29
N GLY A 211 -9.13 0.44 2.29
CA GLY A 211 -8.74 0.72 0.91
C GLY A 211 -7.88 -0.36 0.24
N CYS A 212 -7.75 -1.54 0.86
CA CYS A 212 -7.07 -2.68 0.27
C CYS A 212 -8.05 -3.54 -0.53
N SER A 213 -7.66 -4.00 -1.71
CA SER A 213 -8.46 -4.95 -2.50
C SER A 213 -8.36 -6.38 -1.94
N LEU A 214 -7.23 -6.72 -1.34
CA LEU A 214 -6.84 -8.06 -0.88
C LEU A 214 -6.81 -9.15 -1.98
N GLN A 215 -6.96 -8.73 -3.23
CA GLN A 215 -6.91 -9.62 -4.41
C GLN A 215 -5.66 -9.39 -5.25
N ALA A 216 -5.18 -8.15 -5.30
CA ALA A 216 -4.01 -7.76 -6.09
C ALA A 216 -2.71 -7.73 -5.26
N GLU A 217 -2.81 -7.60 -3.93
CA GLU A 217 -1.65 -7.49 -3.05
C GLU A 217 -1.06 -8.87 -2.75
N GLN A 218 -0.10 -9.29 -3.57
CA GLN A 218 0.53 -10.63 -3.49
C GLN A 218 1.30 -10.84 -2.19
N ASP A 219 1.93 -9.81 -1.65
CA ASP A 219 2.65 -9.83 -0.39
C ASP A 219 1.70 -10.02 0.81
N LEU A 220 0.56 -9.34 0.82
CA LEU A 220 -0.47 -9.55 1.85
C LEU A 220 -1.06 -10.97 1.77
N GLN A 221 -1.25 -11.51 0.56
CA GLN A 221 -1.67 -12.89 0.37
C GLN A 221 -0.62 -13.88 0.90
N PHE A 222 0.65 -13.64 0.61
CA PHE A 222 1.76 -14.45 1.10
C PHE A 222 1.83 -14.45 2.63
N ILE A 223 1.70 -13.28 3.26
CA ILE A 223 1.65 -13.13 4.71
C ILE A 223 0.45 -13.87 5.29
N TYR A 224 -0.72 -13.74 4.65
CA TYR A 224 -1.92 -14.47 5.08
C TYR A 224 -1.70 -15.98 5.03
N GLU A 225 -1.16 -16.52 3.96
CA GLU A 225 -0.89 -17.97 3.84
C GLU A 225 0.11 -18.45 4.91
N LYS A 226 1.19 -17.70 5.15
CA LYS A 226 2.14 -18.01 6.22
C LYS A 226 1.49 -17.95 7.61
N SER A 227 0.60 -16.97 7.83
CA SER A 227 -0.07 -16.77 9.12
C SER A 227 -1.03 -17.91 9.49
N LYS A 228 -1.51 -18.69 8.52
CA LYS A 228 -2.41 -19.83 8.77
C LYS A 228 -1.80 -20.90 9.68
N ALA A 229 -0.48 -20.97 9.77
CA ALA A 229 0.22 -21.87 10.68
C ALA A 229 0.05 -21.48 12.16
N PHE A 230 -0.34 -20.24 12.43
CA PHE A 230 -0.52 -19.72 13.79
C PHE A 230 -1.99 -19.74 14.19
N LYS A 231 -2.28 -20.30 15.37
CA LYS A 231 -3.61 -20.15 15.98
C LYS A 231 -3.69 -18.78 16.64
N SER A 232 -4.68 -17.99 16.27
CA SER A 232 -4.84 -16.63 16.79
C SER A 232 -6.32 -16.36 17.08
N ASP A 233 -6.57 -15.70 18.22
CA ASP A 233 -7.89 -15.19 18.60
C ASP A 233 -8.09 -13.73 18.16
N THR A 234 -7.27 -13.24 17.23
CA THR A 234 -7.30 -11.86 16.75
C THR A 234 -8.18 -11.72 15.51
N TYR A 235 -8.63 -10.49 15.23
CA TYR A 235 -9.51 -10.17 14.12
C TYR A 235 -8.71 -9.61 12.92
N ARG A 236 -9.15 -9.95 11.71
CA ARG A 236 -8.78 -9.30 10.45
C ARG A 236 -10.07 -8.71 9.89
N ILE A 237 -10.19 -7.41 10.00
CA ILE A 237 -11.40 -6.68 9.69
C ILE A 237 -11.26 -6.05 8.31
N VAL A 238 -12.22 -6.34 7.43
CA VAL A 238 -12.30 -5.74 6.09
C VAL A 238 -13.62 -5.01 6.01
N LEU A 239 -13.58 -3.74 5.68
CA LEU A 239 -14.76 -2.94 5.39
C LEU A 239 -15.09 -3.06 3.90
N ARG A 240 -16.25 -3.54 3.56
CA ARG A 240 -16.75 -3.58 2.20
C ARG A 240 -18.01 -2.75 2.07
N LYS A 241 -18.11 -2.02 0.97
CA LYS A 241 -19.37 -1.42 0.56
C LYS A 241 -20.30 -2.59 0.21
N SER A 242 -21.48 -2.67 0.85
CA SER A 242 -22.50 -3.63 0.40
C SER A 242 -22.89 -3.26 -1.02
N GLU A 243 -22.84 -4.22 -1.95
CA GLU A 243 -23.53 -4.03 -3.21
C GLU A 243 -25.02 -3.82 -2.91
N PRO A 244 -25.67 -2.87 -3.57
CA PRO A 244 -27.11 -2.75 -3.45
C PRO A 244 -27.72 -4.07 -3.92
N SER A 245 -28.46 -4.73 -3.01
CA SER A 245 -29.24 -5.94 -3.29
C SER A 245 -30.33 -5.67 -4.30
#